data_d2096a4b0ab80e4dcf1953b9f4913601
#
_entry.id   d2096a4b0ab80e4dcf1953b9f4913601
#
_cell.length_a   1.000
_cell.length_b   1.000
_cell.length_c   1.000
_cell.angle_alpha   90.00
_cell.angle_beta   90.00
_cell.angle_gamma   90.00
#
_symmetry.space_group_name_H-M   'P 1'
#
loop_
_entity.id
_entity.type
_entity.pdbx_description
1 polymer ?
#
loop_
_entity_poly.entity_id
_entity_poly.type
_entity_poly.pdbx_seq_one_letter_code
_entity_poly.pdbx_strand_id
1 'polypeptide(L)'
;MEPLPNASPIPPPPGPPQRRLSSNERRRQLIRGAVGLFSRHGFSGARTKDIASACGVSEAILFRHFATKEDLYRAILDEQQQDSGAEAWLNQMRELAARRDDAALVRCLIAQILKSFRENTPFHRLLLFAWLDGHALADLFYQRQGWPTFEFLREYFEQRQKEGAFRKCDSAAAVLFLISVAVHYAMSKHLFDLGLPASDDEVASQFATFALDGIKKPSSVRRGARK
;
A
#
# COMPACT_ATOMS: atom_id res chain seq x y z
N MET A 1 -37.42 -27.72 -61.54
CA MET A 1 -36.63 -27.96 -60.35
C MET A 1 -36.35 -26.59 -59.75
N GLU A 2 -37.25 -26.14 -58.84
CA GLU A 2 -37.19 -24.81 -58.21
C GLU A 2 -36.14 -24.85 -57.07
N PRO A 3 -35.35 -23.78 -56.90
CA PRO A 3 -34.40 -23.69 -55.77
C PRO A 3 -35.12 -23.42 -54.45
N LEU A 4 -34.76 -24.19 -53.42
CA LEU A 4 -35.27 -24.05 -52.05
C LEU A 4 -34.96 -22.66 -51.49
N PRO A 5 -35.84 -22.07 -50.66
CA PRO A 5 -35.60 -20.74 -50.07
C PRO A 5 -34.48 -20.83 -49.03
N ASN A 6 -33.57 -19.84 -49.11
CA ASN A 6 -32.42 -19.63 -48.25
C ASN A 6 -32.86 -19.44 -46.79
N ALA A 7 -32.57 -20.40 -45.93
CA ALA A 7 -32.88 -20.29 -44.51
C ALA A 7 -31.95 -19.24 -43.86
N SER A 8 -32.52 -18.19 -43.35
CA SER A 8 -31.82 -17.16 -42.57
C SER A 8 -31.15 -17.79 -41.34
N PRO A 9 -29.90 -17.44 -40.98
CA PRO A 9 -29.23 -18.03 -39.84
C PRO A 9 -29.96 -17.69 -38.53
N ILE A 10 -30.21 -18.73 -37.74
CA ILE A 10 -30.80 -18.58 -36.39
C ILE A 10 -29.87 -17.72 -35.53
N PRO A 11 -30.38 -16.62 -34.92
CA PRO A 11 -29.55 -15.82 -34.04
C PRO A 11 -29.05 -16.66 -32.84
N PRO A 12 -27.81 -16.45 -32.39
CA PRO A 12 -27.26 -17.19 -31.24
C PRO A 12 -28.14 -16.94 -30.00
N PRO A 13 -28.26 -17.94 -29.10
CA PRO A 13 -29.07 -17.82 -27.90
C PRO A 13 -28.56 -16.63 -27.04
N PRO A 14 -29.47 -15.89 -26.37
CA PRO A 14 -29.06 -14.82 -25.47
C PRO A 14 -28.14 -15.38 -24.40
N GLY A 15 -26.96 -14.74 -24.21
CA GLY A 15 -26.03 -15.09 -23.16
C GLY A 15 -26.67 -15.05 -21.77
N PRO A 16 -26.10 -15.75 -20.78
CA PRO A 16 -26.68 -15.78 -19.44
C PRO A 16 -26.90 -14.37 -18.90
N PRO A 17 -28.02 -14.13 -18.16
CA PRO A 17 -28.36 -12.79 -17.67
C PRO A 17 -27.22 -12.27 -16.80
N GLN A 18 -26.61 -11.16 -17.20
CA GLN A 18 -25.58 -10.50 -16.39
C GLN A 18 -26.20 -10.12 -15.05
N ARG A 19 -25.72 -10.74 -13.97
CA ARG A 19 -26.16 -10.45 -12.61
C ARG A 19 -26.03 -8.96 -12.34
N ARG A 20 -27.15 -8.30 -12.03
CA ARG A 20 -27.15 -6.89 -11.60
C ARG A 20 -26.31 -6.78 -10.32
N LEU A 21 -25.24 -6.00 -10.35
CA LEU A 21 -24.44 -5.71 -9.17
C LEU A 21 -25.26 -4.93 -8.16
N SER A 22 -25.12 -5.25 -6.88
CA SER A 22 -25.63 -4.43 -5.78
C SER A 22 -25.00 -3.03 -5.79
N SER A 23 -25.59 -2.07 -5.09
CA SER A 23 -25.03 -0.72 -4.96
C SER A 23 -23.60 -0.73 -4.41
N ASN A 24 -23.32 -1.56 -3.42
CA ASN A 24 -21.98 -1.68 -2.84
C ASN A 24 -20.97 -2.35 -3.78
N GLU A 25 -21.36 -3.42 -4.48
CA GLU A 25 -20.50 -4.05 -5.49
C GLU A 25 -20.16 -3.06 -6.62
N ARG A 26 -21.16 -2.26 -7.07
CA ARG A 26 -20.96 -1.23 -8.07
C ARG A 26 -20.02 -0.13 -7.57
N ARG A 27 -20.18 0.33 -6.34
CA ARG A 27 -19.32 1.32 -5.72
C ARG A 27 -17.85 0.84 -5.69
N ARG A 28 -17.60 -0.39 -5.25
CA ARG A 28 -16.25 -0.99 -5.27
C ARG A 28 -15.69 -1.16 -6.68
N GLN A 29 -16.50 -1.53 -7.65
CA GLN A 29 -16.09 -1.59 -9.06
C GLN A 29 -15.62 -0.22 -9.57
N LEU A 30 -16.34 0.85 -9.25
CA LEU A 30 -15.99 2.22 -9.64
C LEU A 30 -14.66 2.67 -8.97
N ILE A 31 -14.47 2.36 -7.70
CA ILE A 31 -13.22 2.64 -6.97
C ILE A 31 -12.04 1.94 -7.64
N ARG A 32 -12.14 0.63 -7.93
CA ARG A 32 -11.06 -0.12 -8.59
C ARG A 32 -10.74 0.42 -9.99
N GLY A 33 -11.76 0.75 -10.78
CA GLY A 33 -11.56 1.37 -12.08
C GLY A 33 -10.88 2.73 -11.99
N ALA A 34 -11.26 3.53 -11.00
CA ALA A 34 -10.66 4.84 -10.74
C ALA A 34 -9.18 4.73 -10.33
N VAL A 35 -8.81 3.79 -9.44
CA VAL A 35 -7.41 3.53 -9.07
C VAL A 35 -6.57 3.28 -10.31
N GLY A 36 -7.05 2.45 -11.25
CA GLY A 36 -6.35 2.14 -12.50
C GLY A 36 -6.10 3.36 -13.40
N LEU A 37 -7.02 4.31 -13.45
CA LEU A 37 -6.87 5.53 -14.26
C LEU A 37 -6.06 6.61 -13.54
N PHE A 38 -6.33 6.85 -12.27
CA PHE A 38 -5.56 7.80 -11.49
C PHE A 38 -4.08 7.41 -11.36
N SER A 39 -3.79 6.11 -11.26
CA SER A 39 -2.40 5.62 -11.20
C SER A 39 -1.62 5.84 -12.51
N ARG A 40 -2.29 6.03 -13.64
CA ARG A 40 -1.66 6.28 -14.94
C ARG A 40 -1.59 7.76 -15.32
N HIS A 41 -2.59 8.52 -14.94
CA HIS A 41 -2.80 9.89 -15.45
C HIS A 41 -2.76 10.97 -14.36
N GLY A 42 -2.56 10.58 -13.09
CA GLY A 42 -2.72 11.47 -11.95
C GLY A 42 -4.18 11.89 -11.72
N PHE A 43 -4.40 12.70 -10.69
CA PHE A 43 -5.76 13.21 -10.43
C PHE A 43 -6.24 14.12 -11.55
N SER A 44 -5.47 15.11 -11.97
CA SER A 44 -5.87 16.11 -12.96
C SER A 44 -6.08 15.50 -14.36
N GLY A 45 -5.24 14.52 -14.74
CA GLY A 45 -5.29 13.90 -16.07
C GLY A 45 -6.40 12.86 -16.25
N ALA A 46 -6.91 12.23 -15.19
CA ALA A 46 -7.99 11.25 -15.27
C ALA A 46 -9.35 11.95 -15.37
N ARG A 47 -10.10 11.70 -16.46
CA ARG A 47 -11.44 12.26 -16.64
C ARG A 47 -12.51 11.31 -16.10
N THR A 48 -13.56 11.85 -15.48
CA THR A 48 -14.69 11.07 -14.94
C THR A 48 -15.41 10.24 -15.99
N LYS A 49 -15.50 10.75 -17.22
CA LYS A 49 -16.02 10.02 -18.37
C LYS A 49 -15.21 8.76 -18.69
N ASP A 50 -13.88 8.84 -18.62
CA ASP A 50 -12.99 7.71 -18.90
C ASP A 50 -13.08 6.67 -17.80
N ILE A 51 -13.22 7.10 -16.53
CA ILE A 51 -13.44 6.21 -15.38
C ILE A 51 -14.77 5.46 -15.53
N ALA A 52 -15.85 6.16 -15.85
CA ALA A 52 -17.15 5.56 -16.08
C ALA A 52 -17.11 4.55 -17.23
N SER A 53 -16.49 4.92 -18.36
CA SER A 53 -16.31 4.05 -19.53
C SER A 53 -15.51 2.79 -19.19
N ALA A 54 -14.40 2.91 -18.47
CA ALA A 54 -13.59 1.78 -18.04
C ALA A 54 -14.34 0.81 -17.11
N CYS A 55 -15.36 1.30 -16.39
CA CYS A 55 -16.25 0.49 -15.55
C CYS A 55 -17.50 -0.01 -16.28
N GLY A 56 -17.68 0.29 -17.57
CA GLY A 56 -18.86 -0.09 -18.35
C GLY A 56 -20.14 0.57 -17.89
N VAL A 57 -20.08 1.81 -17.39
CA VAL A 57 -21.23 2.58 -16.92
C VAL A 57 -21.27 3.98 -17.55
N SER A 58 -22.41 4.65 -17.44
CA SER A 58 -22.49 6.07 -17.78
C SER A 58 -21.91 6.95 -16.68
N GLU A 59 -21.46 8.14 -17.03
CA GLU A 59 -20.98 9.14 -16.08
C GLU A 59 -22.05 9.53 -15.04
N ALA A 60 -23.33 9.52 -15.42
CA ALA A 60 -24.45 9.72 -14.50
C ALA A 60 -24.53 8.65 -13.41
N ILE A 61 -24.18 7.40 -13.72
CA ILE A 61 -24.11 6.32 -12.72
C ILE A 61 -22.94 6.56 -11.78
N LEU A 62 -21.79 7.00 -12.28
CA LEU A 62 -20.64 7.36 -11.44
C LEU A 62 -21.01 8.47 -10.47
N PHE A 63 -21.62 9.56 -10.93
CA PHE A 63 -22.01 10.68 -10.08
C PHE A 63 -23.16 10.36 -9.11
N ARG A 64 -23.93 9.31 -9.36
CA ARG A 64 -24.89 8.80 -8.37
C ARG A 64 -24.21 8.18 -7.14
N HIS A 65 -23.00 7.62 -7.31
CA HIS A 65 -22.23 7.00 -6.23
C HIS A 65 -21.23 7.95 -5.58
N PHE A 66 -20.72 8.93 -6.32
CA PHE A 66 -19.71 9.90 -5.87
C PHE A 66 -20.10 11.28 -6.40
N ALA A 67 -20.45 12.21 -5.51
CA ALA A 67 -20.91 13.53 -5.92
C ALA A 67 -19.85 14.30 -6.71
N THR A 68 -18.58 14.10 -6.38
CA THR A 68 -17.44 14.73 -7.04
C THR A 68 -16.34 13.71 -7.36
N LYS A 69 -15.38 14.10 -8.18
CA LYS A 69 -14.18 13.34 -8.47
C LYS A 69 -13.30 13.21 -7.22
N GLU A 70 -13.29 14.23 -6.38
CA GLU A 70 -12.62 14.26 -5.08
C GLU A 70 -13.22 13.23 -4.12
N ASP A 71 -14.55 13.06 -4.09
CA ASP A 71 -15.22 12.06 -3.26
C ASP A 71 -14.85 10.63 -3.69
N LEU A 72 -14.77 10.39 -4.99
CA LEU A 72 -14.27 9.13 -5.54
C LEU A 72 -12.80 8.88 -5.12
N TYR A 73 -11.98 9.93 -5.19
CA TYR A 73 -10.57 9.86 -4.83
C TYR A 73 -10.37 9.58 -3.33
N ARG A 74 -11.17 10.21 -2.43
CA ARG A 74 -11.19 9.91 -1.00
C ARG A 74 -11.66 8.49 -0.70
N ALA A 75 -12.68 8.02 -1.44
CA ALA A 75 -13.22 6.67 -1.27
C ALA A 75 -12.18 5.57 -1.57
N ILE A 76 -11.16 5.86 -2.38
CA ILE A 76 -10.03 4.94 -2.61
C ILE A 76 -9.26 4.71 -1.30
N LEU A 77 -9.00 5.75 -0.50
CA LEU A 77 -8.35 5.60 0.80
C LEU A 77 -9.19 4.79 1.79
N ASP A 78 -10.49 5.05 1.81
CA ASP A 78 -11.41 4.36 2.73
C ASP A 78 -11.47 2.85 2.41
N GLU A 79 -11.53 2.48 1.13
CA GLU A 79 -11.50 1.09 0.68
C GLU A 79 -10.16 0.41 1.04
N GLN A 80 -9.03 1.10 0.83
CA GLN A 80 -7.71 0.58 1.18
C GLN A 80 -7.55 0.31 2.68
N GLN A 81 -8.12 1.15 3.53
CA GLN A 81 -8.10 0.93 4.98
C GLN A 81 -8.89 -0.31 5.40
N GLN A 82 -10.04 -0.55 4.77
CA GLN A 82 -10.91 -1.70 5.09
C GLN A 82 -10.30 -3.02 4.62
N ASP A 83 -9.65 -3.03 3.46
CA ASP A 83 -9.13 -4.25 2.83
C ASP A 83 -7.69 -4.61 3.25
N SER A 84 -6.96 -3.68 3.88
CA SER A 84 -5.51 -3.80 4.07
C SER A 84 -5.05 -4.71 5.21
N GLY A 85 -5.95 -5.18 6.07
CA GLY A 85 -5.56 -5.88 7.30
C GLY A 85 -4.72 -5.01 8.26
N ALA A 86 -4.76 -3.68 8.09
CA ALA A 86 -3.93 -2.73 8.81
C ALA A 86 -4.08 -2.84 10.33
N GLU A 87 -5.30 -3.08 10.81
CA GLU A 87 -5.57 -3.22 12.25
C GLU A 87 -4.91 -4.48 12.82
N ALA A 88 -5.03 -5.62 12.12
CA ALA A 88 -4.40 -6.87 12.54
C ALA A 88 -2.86 -6.73 12.56
N TRP A 89 -2.29 -6.07 11.55
CA TRP A 89 -0.87 -5.78 11.49
C TRP A 89 -0.40 -4.86 12.62
N LEU A 90 -1.15 -3.79 12.93
CA LEU A 90 -0.84 -2.90 14.05
C LEU A 90 -0.90 -3.62 15.40
N ASN A 91 -1.85 -4.53 15.59
CA ASN A 91 -1.93 -5.34 16.79
C ASN A 91 -0.72 -6.29 16.90
N GLN A 92 -0.31 -6.93 15.81
CA GLN A 92 0.91 -7.73 15.76
C GLN A 92 2.15 -6.89 16.12
N MET A 93 2.28 -5.68 15.60
CA MET A 93 3.38 -4.77 15.93
C MET A 93 3.41 -4.42 17.44
N ARG A 94 2.23 -4.15 18.04
CA ARG A 94 2.12 -3.89 19.48
C ARG A 94 2.52 -5.09 20.33
N GLU A 95 2.12 -6.31 19.93
CA GLU A 95 2.52 -7.53 20.62
C GLU A 95 4.04 -7.77 20.57
N LEU A 96 4.66 -7.56 19.40
CA LEU A 96 6.11 -7.68 19.23
C LEU A 96 6.85 -6.64 20.09
N ALA A 97 6.35 -5.41 20.12
CA ALA A 97 6.90 -4.35 20.97
C ALA A 97 6.78 -4.70 22.46
N ALA A 98 5.65 -5.24 22.91
CA ALA A 98 5.45 -5.67 24.30
C ALA A 98 6.41 -6.79 24.72
N ARG A 99 6.74 -7.70 23.78
CA ARG A 99 7.71 -8.79 24.01
C ARG A 99 9.17 -8.35 23.88
N ARG A 100 9.43 -7.10 23.51
CA ARG A 100 10.78 -6.58 23.22
C ARG A 100 11.50 -7.36 22.11
N ASP A 101 10.73 -7.92 21.18
CA ASP A 101 11.29 -8.61 20.01
C ASP A 101 11.60 -7.59 18.90
N ASP A 102 12.73 -6.88 19.09
CA ASP A 102 13.19 -5.85 18.18
C ASP A 102 13.35 -6.38 16.74
N ALA A 103 13.87 -7.61 16.60
CA ALA A 103 14.15 -8.19 15.30
C ALA A 103 12.87 -8.52 14.53
N ALA A 104 11.92 -9.17 15.20
CA ALA A 104 10.64 -9.48 14.59
C ALA A 104 9.82 -8.20 14.27
N LEU A 105 9.88 -7.18 15.15
CA LEU A 105 9.18 -5.91 14.94
C LEU A 105 9.70 -5.18 13.71
N VAL A 106 11.03 -5.01 13.59
CA VAL A 106 11.63 -4.32 12.42
C VAL A 106 11.38 -5.11 11.13
N ARG A 107 11.52 -6.45 11.18
CA ARG A 107 11.22 -7.32 10.04
C ARG A 107 9.74 -7.23 9.64
N CYS A 108 8.82 -7.23 10.61
CA CYS A 108 7.38 -7.10 10.36
C CYS A 108 7.04 -5.78 9.66
N LEU A 109 7.63 -4.65 10.10
CA LEU A 109 7.48 -3.36 9.46
C LEU A 109 7.92 -3.40 7.99
N ILE A 110 9.14 -3.87 7.74
CA ILE A 110 9.72 -3.90 6.39
C ILE A 110 8.91 -4.84 5.47
N ALA A 111 8.58 -6.04 5.96
CA ALA A 111 7.79 -7.01 5.21
C ALA A 111 6.41 -6.47 4.83
N GLN A 112 5.75 -5.73 5.72
CA GLN A 112 4.46 -5.11 5.42
C GLN A 112 4.57 -4.03 4.36
N ILE A 113 5.61 -3.20 4.39
CA ILE A 113 5.85 -2.19 3.36
C ILE A 113 6.04 -2.86 2.00
N LEU A 114 6.93 -3.86 1.89
CA LEU A 114 7.20 -4.59 0.65
C LEU A 114 5.92 -5.27 0.13
N LYS A 115 5.19 -5.96 1.01
CA LYS A 115 3.90 -6.60 0.69
C LYS A 115 2.89 -5.60 0.14
N SER A 116 2.74 -4.44 0.80
CA SER A 116 1.79 -3.41 0.38
C SER A 116 2.09 -2.89 -1.04
N PHE A 117 3.36 -2.65 -1.37
CA PHE A 117 3.76 -2.23 -2.71
C PHE A 117 3.52 -3.33 -3.75
N ARG A 118 3.81 -4.59 -3.43
CA ARG A 118 3.57 -5.72 -4.33
C ARG A 118 2.08 -5.92 -4.64
N GLU A 119 1.25 -5.88 -3.60
CA GLU A 119 -0.18 -6.18 -3.73
C GLU A 119 -1.00 -4.99 -4.26
N ASN A 120 -0.53 -3.76 -4.02
CA ASN A 120 -1.24 -2.54 -4.35
C ASN A 120 -0.37 -1.52 -5.12
N THR A 121 0.44 -1.97 -6.08
CA THR A 121 1.28 -1.10 -6.90
C THR A 121 0.52 0.08 -7.53
N PRO A 122 -0.70 -0.09 -8.11
CA PRO A 122 -1.46 1.04 -8.66
C PRO A 122 -1.82 2.10 -7.60
N PHE A 123 -2.13 1.69 -6.38
CA PHE A 123 -2.43 2.61 -5.28
C PHE A 123 -1.19 3.41 -4.85
N HIS A 124 -0.04 2.76 -4.70
CA HIS A 124 1.21 3.44 -4.37
C HIS A 124 1.65 4.42 -5.47
N ARG A 125 1.41 4.07 -6.75
CA ARG A 125 1.64 4.98 -7.87
C ARG A 125 0.73 6.20 -7.81
N LEU A 126 -0.54 6.01 -7.47
CA LEU A 126 -1.50 7.08 -7.25
C LEU A 126 -1.07 8.00 -6.10
N LEU A 127 -0.60 7.46 -4.98
CA LEU A 127 -0.06 8.24 -3.86
C LEU A 127 1.16 9.07 -4.27
N LEU A 128 2.06 8.50 -5.07
CA LEU A 128 3.22 9.23 -5.57
C LEU A 128 2.82 10.43 -6.43
N PHE A 129 1.85 10.25 -7.35
CA PHE A 129 1.28 11.37 -8.10
C PHE A 129 0.64 12.42 -7.19
N ALA A 130 -0.13 11.98 -6.17
CA ALA A 130 -0.74 12.90 -5.22
C ALA A 130 0.30 13.74 -4.45
N TRP A 131 1.42 13.15 -4.09
CA TRP A 131 2.52 13.87 -3.42
C TRP A 131 3.20 14.88 -4.33
N LEU A 132 3.49 14.49 -5.57
CA LEU A 132 4.13 15.38 -6.56
C LEU A 132 3.22 16.54 -6.96
N ASP A 133 1.91 16.30 -7.04
CA ASP A 133 0.90 17.30 -7.38
C ASP A 133 0.45 18.16 -6.17
N GLY A 134 0.95 17.88 -4.95
CA GLY A 134 0.50 18.55 -3.72
C GLY A 134 -0.97 18.29 -3.39
N HIS A 135 -1.50 17.14 -3.78
CA HIS A 135 -2.91 16.82 -3.60
C HIS A 135 -3.22 16.31 -2.19
N ALA A 136 -4.32 16.78 -1.59
CA ALA A 136 -4.76 16.47 -0.23
C ALA A 136 -4.89 14.96 0.09
N LEU A 137 -4.96 14.07 -0.91
CA LEU A 137 -4.99 12.63 -0.69
C LEU A 137 -3.71 12.11 -0.02
N ALA A 138 -2.56 12.64 -0.43
CA ALA A 138 -1.28 12.27 0.17
C ALA A 138 -1.23 12.63 1.65
N ASP A 139 -1.71 13.84 2.00
CA ASP A 139 -1.80 14.30 3.39
C ASP A 139 -2.76 13.42 4.20
N LEU A 140 -3.92 13.08 3.63
CA LEU A 140 -4.90 12.20 4.28
C LEU A 140 -4.33 10.79 4.53
N PHE A 141 -3.62 10.21 3.57
CA PHE A 141 -2.95 8.92 3.75
C PHE A 141 -1.91 9.00 4.87
N TYR A 142 -1.06 10.03 4.83
CA TYR A 142 -0.02 10.22 5.83
C TYR A 142 -0.61 10.40 7.23
N GLN A 143 -1.64 11.24 7.40
CA GLN A 143 -2.30 11.47 8.68
C GLN A 143 -2.98 10.21 9.22
N ARG A 144 -3.58 9.39 8.36
CA ARG A 144 -4.35 8.21 8.79
C ARG A 144 -3.50 6.97 9.04
N GLN A 145 -2.41 6.77 8.31
CA GLN A 145 -1.60 5.55 8.37
C GLN A 145 -0.12 5.83 8.64
N GLY A 146 0.47 6.77 7.93
CA GLY A 146 1.90 7.05 8.02
C GLY A 146 2.30 7.58 9.39
N TRP A 147 1.63 8.64 9.81
CA TRP A 147 1.96 9.33 11.08
C TRP A 147 1.72 8.46 12.32
N PRO A 148 0.58 7.77 12.50
CA PRO A 148 0.39 6.89 13.66
C PRO A 148 1.41 5.77 13.76
N THR A 149 1.81 5.19 12.61
CA THR A 149 2.86 4.16 12.57
C THR A 149 4.22 4.75 12.93
N PHE A 150 4.55 5.92 12.40
CA PHE A 150 5.79 6.61 12.70
C PHE A 150 5.89 6.94 14.19
N GLU A 151 4.86 7.54 14.82
CA GLU A 151 4.84 7.89 16.23
C GLU A 151 4.97 6.65 17.14
N PHE A 152 4.23 5.58 16.84
CA PHE A 152 4.35 4.31 17.56
C PHE A 152 5.80 3.79 17.57
N LEU A 153 6.45 3.80 16.40
CA LEU A 153 7.83 3.35 16.27
C LEU A 153 8.81 4.30 16.99
N ARG A 154 8.60 5.61 16.89
CA ARG A 154 9.42 6.62 17.56
C ARG A 154 9.39 6.43 19.08
N GLU A 155 8.20 6.28 19.66
CA GLU A 155 8.03 6.01 21.09
C GLU A 155 8.69 4.69 21.51
N TYR A 156 8.54 3.64 20.71
CA TYR A 156 9.20 2.36 20.95
C TYR A 156 10.72 2.51 20.95
N PHE A 157 11.30 3.20 19.98
CA PHE A 157 12.74 3.44 19.89
C PHE A 157 13.23 4.23 21.09
N GLU A 158 12.55 5.29 21.50
CA GLU A 158 12.89 6.05 22.71
C GLU A 158 12.89 5.18 23.98
N GLN A 159 11.90 4.30 24.09
CA GLN A 159 11.82 3.38 25.20
C GLN A 159 13.00 2.40 25.20
N ARG A 160 13.36 1.82 24.04
CA ARG A 160 14.50 0.91 23.92
C ARG A 160 15.84 1.60 24.18
N GLN A 161 15.96 2.88 23.88
CA GLN A 161 17.12 3.70 24.23
C GLN A 161 17.20 3.94 25.75
N LYS A 162 16.08 4.22 26.41
CA LYS A 162 16.01 4.35 27.89
C LYS A 162 16.37 3.06 28.59
N GLU A 163 15.96 1.92 28.05
CA GLU A 163 16.30 0.58 28.53
C GLU A 163 17.77 0.18 28.22
N GLY A 164 18.47 0.97 27.41
CA GLY A 164 19.88 0.73 27.05
C GLY A 164 20.08 -0.36 25.99
N ALA A 165 19.01 -0.84 25.35
CA ALA A 165 19.09 -1.82 24.28
C ALA A 165 19.54 -1.17 22.95
N PHE A 166 19.07 0.03 22.69
CA PHE A 166 19.46 0.82 21.51
C PHE A 166 20.46 1.91 21.91
N ARG A 167 21.36 2.26 20.97
CA ARG A 167 22.25 3.40 21.13
C ARG A 167 21.45 4.69 21.17
N LYS A 168 21.95 5.70 21.86
CA LYS A 168 21.35 7.04 21.81
C LYS A 168 21.57 7.65 20.43
N CYS A 169 20.50 7.99 19.77
CA CYS A 169 20.43 8.73 18.50
C CYS A 169 19.07 9.44 18.45
N ASP A 170 18.88 10.26 17.45
CA ASP A 170 17.54 10.82 17.15
C ASP A 170 16.61 9.68 16.75
N SER A 171 15.56 9.44 17.54
CA SER A 171 14.58 8.38 17.31
C SER A 171 13.77 8.60 16.04
N ALA A 172 13.44 9.85 15.71
CA ALA A 172 12.72 10.18 14.50
C ALA A 172 13.58 9.88 13.26
N ALA A 173 14.85 10.26 13.27
CA ALA A 173 15.77 9.96 12.17
C ALA A 173 15.98 8.44 12.00
N ALA A 174 16.08 7.67 13.10
CA ALA A 174 16.23 6.22 13.05
C ALA A 174 14.98 5.53 12.45
N VAL A 175 13.80 5.93 12.87
CA VAL A 175 12.53 5.41 12.32
C VAL A 175 12.36 5.79 10.86
N LEU A 176 12.66 7.04 10.51
CA LEU A 176 12.60 7.50 9.11
C LEU A 176 13.57 6.72 8.22
N PHE A 177 14.78 6.43 8.71
CA PHE A 177 15.75 5.58 8.00
C PHE A 177 15.16 4.21 7.68
N LEU A 178 14.55 3.52 8.67
CA LEU A 178 13.94 2.21 8.47
C LEU A 178 12.83 2.22 7.43
N ILE A 179 11.92 3.20 7.53
CA ILE A 179 10.81 3.35 6.59
C ILE A 179 11.32 3.68 5.19
N SER A 180 12.27 4.64 5.08
CA SER A 180 12.78 5.11 3.79
C SER A 180 13.51 4.02 3.01
N VAL A 181 14.33 3.21 3.68
CA VAL A 181 15.04 2.09 3.01
C VAL A 181 14.04 1.07 2.47
N ALA A 182 13.03 0.69 3.27
CA ALA A 182 12.00 -0.25 2.86
C ALA A 182 11.14 0.29 1.71
N VAL A 183 10.67 1.54 1.82
CA VAL A 183 9.87 2.21 0.78
C VAL A 183 10.67 2.36 -0.52
N HIS A 184 11.92 2.82 -0.45
CA HIS A 184 12.73 2.98 -1.65
C HIS A 184 12.99 1.65 -2.36
N TYR A 185 13.32 0.59 -1.60
CA TYR A 185 13.47 -0.75 -2.18
C TYR A 185 12.17 -1.26 -2.81
N ALA A 186 11.03 -1.09 -2.11
CA ALA A 186 9.72 -1.48 -2.62
C ALA A 186 9.35 -0.73 -3.91
N MET A 187 9.63 0.57 -3.98
CA MET A 187 9.47 1.37 -5.20
C MET A 187 10.36 0.86 -6.33
N SER A 188 11.63 0.62 -6.05
CA SER A 188 12.60 0.13 -7.03
C SER A 188 12.17 -1.22 -7.62
N LYS A 189 11.69 -2.13 -6.76
CA LYS A 189 11.29 -3.48 -7.18
C LYS A 189 9.92 -3.53 -7.84
N HIS A 190 8.89 -2.93 -7.20
CA HIS A 190 7.50 -3.13 -7.58
C HIS A 190 6.91 -1.98 -8.40
N LEU A 191 7.47 -0.77 -8.31
CA LEU A 191 6.97 0.40 -9.03
C LEU A 191 7.81 0.72 -10.28
N PHE A 192 9.15 0.60 -10.17
CA PHE A 192 10.08 0.87 -11.27
C PHE A 192 10.53 -0.39 -12.01
N ASP A 193 10.21 -1.58 -11.49
CA ASP A 193 10.53 -2.89 -12.08
C ASP A 193 12.03 -3.06 -12.42
N LEU A 194 12.90 -2.77 -11.46
CA LEU A 194 14.35 -2.82 -11.67
C LEU A 194 14.93 -4.25 -11.69
N GLY A 195 14.10 -5.29 -11.74
CA GLY A 195 14.54 -6.68 -11.85
C GLY A 195 15.33 -7.19 -10.62
N LEU A 196 15.05 -6.71 -9.42
CA LEU A 196 15.72 -7.12 -8.19
C LEU A 196 15.33 -8.56 -7.81
N PRO A 197 16.27 -9.53 -7.76
CA PRO A 197 15.95 -10.96 -7.72
C PRO A 197 15.54 -11.47 -6.32
N ALA A 198 15.98 -10.83 -5.23
CA ALA A 198 15.71 -11.31 -3.87
C ALA A 198 14.21 -11.28 -3.54
N SER A 199 13.73 -12.28 -2.81
CA SER A 199 12.35 -12.29 -2.32
C SER A 199 12.12 -11.20 -1.27
N ASP A 200 10.87 -10.77 -1.10
CA ASP A 200 10.53 -9.74 -0.12
C ASP A 200 10.88 -10.18 1.32
N ASP A 201 10.71 -11.47 1.63
CA ASP A 201 11.04 -12.03 2.96
C ASP A 201 12.55 -12.04 3.23
N GLU A 202 13.36 -12.38 2.24
CA GLU A 202 14.84 -12.31 2.34
C GLU A 202 15.29 -10.88 2.58
N VAL A 203 14.75 -9.93 1.81
CA VAL A 203 15.08 -8.50 1.95
C VAL A 203 14.63 -7.96 3.30
N ALA A 204 13.42 -8.29 3.74
CA ALA A 204 12.93 -7.85 5.05
C ALA A 204 13.84 -8.35 6.19
N SER A 205 14.32 -9.59 6.10
CA SER A 205 15.22 -10.17 7.09
C SER A 205 16.60 -9.53 7.05
N GLN A 206 17.16 -9.30 5.86
CA GLN A 206 18.47 -8.64 5.70
C GLN A 206 18.45 -7.19 6.18
N PHE A 207 17.43 -6.41 5.79
CA PHE A 207 17.32 -5.01 6.19
C PHE A 207 17.09 -4.87 7.70
N ALA A 208 16.30 -5.77 8.31
CA ALA A 208 16.15 -5.80 9.76
C ALA A 208 17.49 -6.06 10.46
N THR A 209 18.30 -6.98 9.95
CA THR A 209 19.64 -7.27 10.48
C THR A 209 20.55 -6.05 10.36
N PHE A 210 20.66 -5.46 9.16
CA PHE A 210 21.52 -4.28 8.94
C PHE A 210 21.12 -3.09 9.81
N ALA A 211 19.83 -2.84 9.94
CA ALA A 211 19.32 -1.77 10.77
C ALA A 211 19.63 -2.00 12.25
N LEU A 212 19.40 -3.20 12.75
CA LEU A 212 19.60 -3.52 14.17
C LEU A 212 21.07 -3.56 14.53
N ASP A 213 21.95 -4.08 13.69
CA ASP A 213 23.42 -4.04 13.90
C ASP A 213 23.92 -2.59 13.93
N GLY A 214 23.28 -1.72 13.15
CA GLY A 214 23.52 -0.28 13.18
C GLY A 214 23.00 0.43 14.43
N ILE A 215 21.91 -0.03 15.04
CA ILE A 215 21.18 0.65 16.13
C ILE A 215 21.46 0.07 17.51
N LYS A 216 21.68 -1.25 17.60
CA LYS A 216 21.98 -1.91 18.88
C LYS A 216 23.26 -1.38 19.51
N LYS A 217 23.26 -1.26 20.83
CA LYS A 217 24.47 -0.95 21.57
C LYS A 217 25.48 -2.06 21.35
N PRO A 218 26.74 -1.77 21.00
CA PRO A 218 27.75 -2.80 20.87
C PRO A 218 27.85 -3.58 22.18
N SER A 219 27.83 -4.92 22.11
CA SER A 219 28.15 -5.76 23.26
C SER A 219 29.52 -5.33 23.73
N SER A 220 29.66 -5.05 25.02
CA SER A 220 30.98 -4.79 25.61
C SER A 220 31.81 -6.07 25.44
N VAL A 221 32.64 -6.12 24.42
CA VAL A 221 33.68 -7.13 24.30
C VAL A 221 34.51 -6.96 25.55
N ARG A 222 34.46 -7.93 26.49
CA ARG A 222 35.41 -8.02 27.59
C ARG A 222 36.78 -7.98 26.93
N ARG A 223 37.47 -6.83 27.02
CA ARG A 223 38.91 -6.77 26.80
C ARG A 223 39.52 -7.68 27.84
N GLY A 224 39.76 -8.93 27.45
CA GLY A 224 40.53 -9.87 28.25
C GLY A 224 41.84 -9.20 28.55
N ALA A 225 42.09 -9.04 29.85
CA ALA A 225 43.35 -8.57 30.37
C ALA A 225 44.46 -9.47 29.83
N ARG A 226 45.28 -8.95 28.93
CA ARG A 226 46.62 -9.51 28.71
C ARG A 226 47.45 -9.00 29.88
N LYS A 227 47.76 -9.91 30.81
CA LYS A 227 48.89 -9.79 31.69
C LYS A 227 50.15 -10.11 30.92
#